data_f02229212b2edffb68001d1eefb969b6
#
_entry.id   f02229212b2edffb68001d1eefb969b6
#
_cell.length_a   1.000
_cell.length_b   1.000
_cell.length_c   1.000
_cell.angle_alpha   90.00
_cell.angle_beta   90.00
_cell.angle_gamma   90.00
#
_symmetry.space_group_name_H-M   'P 1'
#
loop_
_entity.id
_entity.type
_entity.pdbx_description
1 polymer ?
#
loop_
_entity_poly.entity_id
_entity_poly.type
_entity_poly.pdbx_seq_one_letter_code
_entity_poly.pdbx_strand_id
1 'polypeptide(L)'
;MAVEEALLVVPARSDLLSLLRAVVADLAARRGFSYDAIDDLRNAVSEAATFLLGAGSAASRLELRIAPTPRGLDVDLSTDAPTEAWPPPGADRSLAWQVLSALTDEAVLVVDGATQGLHLVKRSAPAG
;
A
#
# COMPACT_ATOMS: atom_id res chain seq x y z
N MET A 1 -4.78 9.02 -24.16
CA MET A 1 -3.77 8.44 -23.26
C MET A 1 -4.39 7.48 -22.29
N ALA A 2 -4.00 6.25 -22.34
CA ALA A 2 -4.53 5.25 -21.44
C ALA A 2 -4.00 5.48 -20.01
N VAL A 3 -4.88 5.36 -19.04
CA VAL A 3 -4.46 5.32 -17.65
C VAL A 3 -3.97 3.91 -17.37
N GLU A 4 -2.74 3.79 -17.02
CA GLU A 4 -2.12 2.49 -16.76
C GLU A 4 -2.22 2.16 -15.28
N GLU A 5 -3.40 1.76 -14.86
CA GLU A 5 -3.63 1.31 -13.51
C GLU A 5 -3.46 -0.20 -13.44
N ALA A 6 -2.68 -0.64 -12.47
CA ALA A 6 -2.48 -2.05 -12.23
C ALA A 6 -3.32 -2.49 -11.04
N LEU A 7 -3.93 -3.67 -11.15
CA LEU A 7 -4.72 -4.26 -10.09
C LEU A 7 -4.26 -5.69 -9.87
N LEU A 8 -3.92 -6.01 -8.62
CA LEU A 8 -3.54 -7.35 -8.23
C LEU A 8 -4.41 -7.79 -7.06
N VAL A 9 -5.06 -8.94 -7.20
CA VAL A 9 -5.86 -9.53 -6.14
C VAL A 9 -5.26 -10.87 -5.77
N VAL A 10 -4.94 -11.04 -4.49
CA VAL A 10 -4.32 -12.26 -3.99
C VAL A 10 -5.04 -12.73 -2.72
N PRO A 11 -4.91 -14.02 -2.36
CA PRO A 11 -5.36 -14.46 -1.05
C PRO A 11 -4.69 -13.67 0.06
N ALA A 12 -5.41 -13.45 1.17
CA ALA A 12 -4.91 -12.66 2.30
C ALA A 12 -3.97 -13.52 3.16
N ARG A 13 -2.77 -13.74 2.64
CA ARG A 13 -1.76 -14.57 3.28
C ARG A 13 -0.42 -13.84 3.30
N SER A 14 0.28 -13.94 4.41
CA SER A 14 1.57 -13.27 4.59
C SER A 14 2.65 -13.78 3.64
N ASP A 15 2.55 -15.03 3.16
CA ASP A 15 3.51 -15.58 2.21
C ASP A 15 3.41 -14.97 0.81
N LEU A 16 2.38 -14.15 0.55
CA LEU A 16 2.22 -13.46 -0.72
C LEU A 16 2.71 -12.01 -0.70
N LEU A 17 3.24 -11.55 0.43
CA LEU A 17 3.78 -10.19 0.51
C LEU A 17 4.93 -9.96 -0.46
N SER A 18 5.74 -10.99 -0.72
CA SER A 18 6.83 -10.89 -1.69
C SER A 18 6.32 -10.57 -3.10
N LEU A 19 5.15 -11.11 -3.47
CA LEU A 19 4.54 -10.81 -4.77
C LEU A 19 4.11 -9.35 -4.84
N LEU A 20 3.47 -8.84 -3.79
CA LEU A 20 3.07 -7.43 -3.74
C LEU A 20 4.29 -6.51 -3.86
N ARG A 21 5.36 -6.83 -3.16
CA ARG A 21 6.62 -6.07 -3.19
C ARG A 21 7.21 -6.07 -4.60
N ALA A 22 7.21 -7.22 -5.27
CA ALA A 22 7.76 -7.35 -6.62
C ALA A 22 6.98 -6.51 -7.62
N VAL A 23 5.66 -6.53 -7.55
CA VAL A 23 4.81 -5.78 -8.48
C VAL A 23 5.02 -4.29 -8.32
N VAL A 24 4.99 -3.78 -7.08
CA VAL A 24 5.16 -2.35 -6.87
C VAL A 24 6.56 -1.88 -7.25
N ALA A 25 7.58 -2.69 -6.98
CA ALA A 25 8.95 -2.37 -7.35
C ALA A 25 9.12 -2.27 -8.87
N ASP A 26 8.54 -3.23 -9.60
CA ASP A 26 8.62 -3.22 -11.05
C ASP A 26 7.95 -1.99 -11.66
N LEU A 27 6.76 -1.67 -11.18
CA LEU A 27 6.03 -0.51 -11.70
C LEU A 27 6.74 0.81 -11.35
N ALA A 28 7.30 0.91 -10.15
CA ALA A 28 8.07 2.09 -9.74
C ALA A 28 9.33 2.25 -10.60
N ALA A 29 10.01 1.14 -10.90
CA ALA A 29 11.19 1.17 -11.76
C ALA A 29 10.84 1.67 -13.17
N ARG A 30 9.71 1.22 -13.72
CA ARG A 30 9.25 1.67 -15.04
C ARG A 30 8.93 3.16 -15.06
N ARG A 31 8.59 3.72 -13.92
CA ARG A 31 8.32 5.16 -13.78
C ARG A 31 9.57 5.98 -13.50
N GLY A 32 10.73 5.35 -13.46
CA GLY A 32 11.98 6.06 -13.25
C GLY A 32 12.27 6.43 -11.80
N PHE A 33 11.66 5.75 -10.86
CA PHE A 33 11.93 5.98 -9.44
C PHE A 33 13.38 5.64 -9.13
N SER A 34 13.98 6.37 -8.19
CA SER A 34 15.32 6.05 -7.69
C SER A 34 15.30 4.73 -6.95
N TYR A 35 16.47 4.11 -6.82
CA TYR A 35 16.61 2.86 -6.08
C TYR A 35 16.06 3.00 -4.66
N ASP A 36 16.41 4.09 -3.97
CA ASP A 36 15.94 4.32 -2.61
C ASP A 36 14.42 4.48 -2.54
N ALA A 37 13.83 5.18 -3.49
CA ALA A 37 12.38 5.36 -3.53
C ALA A 37 11.66 4.03 -3.81
N ILE A 38 12.23 3.19 -4.67
CA ILE A 38 11.69 1.84 -4.92
C ILE A 38 11.73 1.01 -3.66
N ASP A 39 12.85 1.05 -2.95
CA ASP A 39 13.00 0.28 -1.72
C ASP A 39 12.04 0.76 -0.63
N ASP A 40 11.89 2.07 -0.47
CA ASP A 40 10.91 2.65 0.44
C ASP A 40 9.51 2.17 0.14
N LEU A 41 9.13 2.17 -1.14
CA LEU A 41 7.79 1.78 -1.55
C LEU A 41 7.54 0.29 -1.34
N ARG A 42 8.52 -0.56 -1.62
CA ARG A 42 8.41 -1.99 -1.31
C ARG A 42 8.16 -2.22 0.17
N ASN A 43 8.93 -1.54 1.01
CA ASN A 43 8.80 -1.68 2.45
C ASN A 43 7.47 -1.12 2.95
N ALA A 44 7.00 -0.02 2.37
CA ALA A 44 5.71 0.57 2.71
C ALA A 44 4.56 -0.38 2.40
N VAL A 45 4.58 -1.02 1.24
CA VAL A 45 3.54 -1.97 0.85
C VAL A 45 3.54 -3.19 1.77
N SER A 46 4.70 -3.71 2.13
CA SER A 46 4.81 -4.80 3.10
C SER A 46 4.23 -4.41 4.46
N GLU A 47 4.56 -3.23 4.93
CA GLU A 47 4.10 -2.74 6.22
C GLU A 47 2.58 -2.54 6.22
N ALA A 48 2.07 -1.96 5.13
CA ALA A 48 0.63 -1.75 4.97
C ALA A 48 -0.14 -3.07 4.93
N ALA A 49 0.37 -4.06 4.21
CA ALA A 49 -0.27 -5.37 4.13
C ALA A 49 -0.26 -6.07 5.48
N THR A 50 0.85 -6.01 6.19
CA THR A 50 0.97 -6.58 7.54
C THR A 50 -0.02 -5.91 8.49
N PHE A 51 -0.15 -4.60 8.39
CA PHE A 51 -1.11 -3.84 9.18
C PHE A 51 -2.55 -4.31 8.93
N LEU A 52 -2.91 -4.47 7.67
CA LEU A 52 -4.25 -4.94 7.30
C LEU A 52 -4.52 -6.38 7.74
N LEU A 53 -3.54 -7.26 7.57
CA LEU A 53 -3.69 -8.66 7.98
C LEU A 53 -3.76 -8.79 9.49
N GLY A 54 -3.05 -7.94 10.23
CA GLY A 54 -3.07 -7.96 11.68
C GLY A 54 -4.33 -7.38 12.29
N ALA A 55 -5.03 -6.51 11.56
CA ALA A 55 -6.23 -5.84 12.06
C ALA A 55 -7.45 -6.75 12.14
N GLY A 56 -7.44 -7.88 11.44
CA GLY A 56 -8.54 -8.81 11.47
C GLY A 56 -8.18 -10.06 10.70
N SER A 57 -8.43 -11.18 11.32
CA SER A 57 -8.09 -12.48 10.74
C SER A 57 -9.14 -13.00 9.75
N ALA A 58 -10.21 -12.26 9.51
CA ALA A 58 -11.32 -12.73 8.68
C ALA A 58 -11.18 -12.34 7.20
N ALA A 59 -10.09 -11.70 6.81
CA ALA A 59 -9.87 -11.33 5.43
C ALA A 59 -9.62 -12.57 4.57
N SER A 60 -10.26 -12.63 3.40
CA SER A 60 -10.01 -13.70 2.45
C SER A 60 -9.09 -13.26 1.31
N ARG A 61 -8.98 -11.94 1.05
CA ARG A 61 -8.15 -11.44 -0.03
C ARG A 61 -7.56 -10.08 0.28
N LEU A 62 -6.43 -9.80 -0.38
CA LEU A 62 -5.82 -8.48 -0.45
C LEU A 62 -5.93 -7.98 -1.88
N GLU A 63 -6.26 -6.71 -2.02
CA GLU A 63 -6.31 -6.05 -3.31
C GLU A 63 -5.31 -4.91 -3.31
N LEU A 64 -4.42 -4.93 -4.29
CA LEU A 64 -3.41 -3.90 -4.50
C LEU A 64 -3.72 -3.18 -5.80
N ARG A 65 -3.92 -1.88 -5.71
CA ARG A 65 -4.16 -1.03 -6.88
C ARG A 65 -3.07 0.01 -6.95
N ILE A 66 -2.44 0.13 -8.11
CA ILE A 66 -1.35 1.07 -8.34
C ILE A 66 -1.70 1.94 -9.52
N ALA A 67 -1.75 3.25 -9.30
CA ALA A 67 -2.11 4.21 -10.33
C ALA A 67 -0.99 5.22 -10.51
N PRO A 68 -0.41 5.34 -11.72
CA PRO A 68 0.56 6.40 -12.00
C PRO A 68 -0.10 7.77 -11.93
N THR A 69 0.63 8.73 -11.39
CA THR A 69 0.24 10.14 -11.36
C THR A 69 1.35 10.96 -11.99
N PRO A 70 1.11 12.24 -12.31
CA PRO A 70 2.19 13.08 -12.84
C PRO A 70 3.41 13.20 -11.93
N ARG A 71 3.23 12.99 -10.62
CA ARG A 71 4.30 13.16 -9.65
C ARG A 71 4.84 11.86 -9.06
N GLY A 72 4.22 10.73 -9.37
CA GLY A 72 4.67 9.47 -8.80
C GLY A 72 3.64 8.37 -8.93
N LEU A 73 3.38 7.68 -7.83
CA LEU A 73 2.44 6.58 -7.77
C LEU A 73 1.49 6.74 -6.59
N ASP A 74 0.23 6.49 -6.84
CA ASP A 74 -0.78 6.24 -5.80
C ASP A 74 -0.94 4.75 -5.63
N VAL A 75 -0.91 4.28 -4.40
CA VAL A 75 -1.02 2.86 -4.09
C VAL A 75 -2.15 2.68 -3.09
N ASP A 76 -3.13 1.89 -3.46
CA ASP A 76 -4.25 1.54 -2.57
C ASP A 76 -4.17 0.07 -2.25
N LEU A 77 -4.20 -0.24 -0.96
CA LEU A 77 -4.20 -1.60 -0.48
C LEU A 77 -5.43 -1.79 0.38
N SER A 78 -6.22 -2.80 0.08
CA SER A 78 -7.48 -3.04 0.79
C SER A 78 -7.73 -4.53 1.00
N THR A 79 -8.67 -4.82 1.88
CA THR A 79 -9.07 -6.18 2.20
C THR A 79 -10.57 -6.24 2.39
N ASP A 80 -11.13 -7.42 2.24
CA ASP A 80 -12.55 -7.71 2.45
C ASP A 80 -12.88 -8.08 3.90
N ALA A 81 -11.95 -7.86 4.84
CA ALA A 81 -12.22 -8.12 6.24
C ALA A 81 -13.34 -7.23 6.77
N PRO A 82 -14.10 -7.69 7.78
CA PRO A 82 -15.12 -6.84 8.41
C PRO A 82 -14.52 -5.57 8.99
N THR A 83 -15.26 -4.47 8.88
CA THR A 83 -14.78 -3.14 9.23
C THR A 83 -15.09 -2.71 10.66
N GLU A 84 -15.68 -3.58 11.47
CA GLU A 84 -16.16 -3.23 12.80
C GLU A 84 -15.06 -2.72 13.73
N ALA A 85 -13.85 -3.26 13.59
CA ALA A 85 -12.71 -2.86 14.40
C ALA A 85 -11.68 -2.06 13.59
N TRP A 86 -12.08 -1.45 12.50
CA TRP A 86 -11.19 -0.71 11.63
C TRP A 86 -11.47 0.79 11.68
N PRO A 87 -10.48 1.65 11.83
CA PRO A 87 -9.10 1.28 12.13
C PRO A 87 -8.93 0.83 13.58
N PRO A 88 -7.88 0.06 13.89
CA PRO A 88 -7.64 -0.35 15.27
C PRO A 88 -7.44 0.85 16.19
N PRO A 89 -7.85 0.79 17.45
CA PRO A 89 -7.61 1.89 18.39
C PRO A 89 -6.12 2.23 18.47
N GLY A 90 -5.80 3.51 18.36
CA GLY A 90 -4.42 3.97 18.42
C GLY A 90 -3.59 3.67 17.17
N ALA A 91 -4.22 3.32 16.06
CA ALA A 91 -3.53 2.98 14.81
C ALA A 91 -2.59 4.10 14.35
N ASP A 92 -3.03 5.34 14.44
CA ASP A 92 -2.28 6.52 14.02
C ASP A 92 -1.09 6.86 14.93
N ARG A 93 -0.97 6.17 16.06
CA ARG A 93 0.16 6.31 16.98
C ARG A 93 1.03 5.06 17.06
N SER A 94 0.69 4.04 16.27
CA SER A 94 1.43 2.79 16.29
C SER A 94 2.79 2.94 15.61
N LEU A 95 3.72 2.06 15.95
CA LEU A 95 5.02 2.02 15.29
C LEU A 95 4.88 1.73 13.80
N ALA A 96 3.97 0.83 13.43
CA ALA A 96 3.71 0.52 12.04
C ALA A 96 3.29 1.76 11.27
N TRP A 97 2.42 2.59 11.85
CA TRP A 97 1.99 3.83 11.20
C TRP A 97 3.13 4.82 11.04
N GLN A 98 4.01 4.92 12.06
CA GLN A 98 5.18 5.78 11.98
C GLN A 98 6.11 5.34 10.87
N VAL A 99 6.33 4.03 10.72
CA VAL A 99 7.15 3.48 9.65
C VAL A 99 6.53 3.80 8.28
N LEU A 100 5.23 3.58 8.11
CA LEU A 100 4.53 3.89 6.87
C LEU A 100 4.67 5.37 6.51
N SER A 101 4.48 6.24 7.49
CA SER A 101 4.55 7.68 7.27
C SER A 101 5.96 8.13 6.89
N ALA A 102 6.98 7.45 7.39
CA ALA A 102 8.38 7.77 7.06
C ALA A 102 8.76 7.29 5.65
N LEU A 103 8.12 6.23 5.16
CA LEU A 103 8.44 5.62 3.87
C LEU A 103 7.67 6.20 2.69
N THR A 104 6.64 6.99 2.96
CA THR A 104 5.75 7.53 1.92
C THR A 104 5.63 9.04 2.07
N ASP A 105 5.13 9.69 1.02
CA ASP A 105 4.82 11.12 1.07
C ASP A 105 3.47 11.37 1.72
N GLU A 106 2.53 10.43 1.55
CA GLU A 106 1.25 10.46 2.24
C GLU A 106 0.83 9.03 2.56
N ALA A 107 0.20 8.86 3.71
CA ALA A 107 -0.41 7.60 4.11
C ALA A 107 -1.73 7.92 4.80
N VAL A 108 -2.81 7.30 4.34
CA VAL A 108 -4.16 7.56 4.86
C VAL A 108 -4.86 6.23 5.13
N LEU A 109 -5.46 6.11 6.29
CA LEU A 109 -6.35 5.00 6.61
C LEU A 109 -7.68 5.24 5.89
N VAL A 110 -8.12 4.26 5.12
CA VAL A 110 -9.38 4.35 4.39
C VAL A 110 -10.45 3.58 5.14
N VAL A 111 -11.52 4.29 5.49
CA VAL A 111 -12.69 3.70 6.12
C VAL A 111 -13.86 3.94 5.17
N ASP A 112 -14.27 2.91 4.47
CA ASP A 112 -15.31 3.00 3.45
C ASP A 112 -16.28 1.84 3.60
N GLY A 113 -17.20 2.00 4.56
CA GLY A 113 -18.32 1.08 4.75
C GLY A 113 -17.97 -0.39 4.79
N ALA A 114 -17.63 -0.96 3.65
CA ALA A 114 -17.36 -2.38 3.50
C ALA A 114 -15.89 -2.72 3.31
N THR A 115 -15.01 -1.70 3.30
CA THR A 115 -13.60 -1.90 2.93
C THR A 115 -12.67 -1.34 3.99
N GLN A 116 -11.71 -2.15 4.40
CA GLN A 116 -10.57 -1.69 5.19
C GLN A 116 -9.41 -1.46 4.23
N GLY A 117 -8.78 -0.32 4.31
CA GLY A 117 -7.73 -0.02 3.35
C GLY A 117 -6.75 1.04 3.81
N LEU A 118 -5.69 1.15 3.04
CA LEU A 118 -4.68 2.20 3.17
C LEU A 118 -4.42 2.80 1.79
N HIS A 119 -4.33 4.11 1.77
CA HIS A 119 -3.94 4.86 0.57
C HIS A 119 -2.56 5.45 0.81
N LEU A 120 -1.62 5.13 -0.06
CA LEU A 120 -0.24 5.58 0.03
C LEU A 120 0.10 6.39 -1.21
N VAL A 121 0.85 7.46 -1.03
CA VAL A 121 1.38 8.24 -2.14
C VAL A 121 2.90 8.28 -2.02
N LYS A 122 3.57 7.91 -3.11
CA LYS A 122 5.02 8.05 -3.21
C LYS A 122 5.34 8.88 -4.44
N ARG A 123 6.03 9.99 -4.24
CA ARG A 123 6.42 10.87 -5.32
C ARG A 123 7.80 10.48 -5.83
N SER A 124 7.97 10.56 -7.14
CA SER A 124 9.29 10.42 -7.72
C SER A 124 10.10 11.67 -7.38
N ALA A 125 11.40 11.51 -7.20
CA ALA A 125 12.28 12.65 -7.00
C ALA A 125 12.20 13.56 -8.22
N PRO A 126 12.26 14.89 -8.03
CA PRO A 126 12.29 15.79 -9.17
C PRO A 126 13.50 15.47 -10.04
N ALA A 127 13.30 15.49 -11.33
CA ALA A 127 14.37 15.35 -12.29
C ALA A 127 15.33 16.51 -12.09
N GLY A 128 16.51 16.16 -11.68
CA GLY A 128 17.44 17.11 -11.24
C GLY A 128 18.48 17.63 -11.56
#